data_48d32a8e888c542e0d326b539d378cca
#
_entry.id   48d32a8e888c542e0d326b539d378cca
#
_cell.length_a   1.000
_cell.length_b   1.000
_cell.length_c   1.000
_cell.angle_alpha   90.00
_cell.angle_beta   90.00
_cell.angle_gamma   90.00
#
_symmetry.space_group_name_H-M   'P 1'
#
loop_
_entity.id
_entity.type
_entity.pdbx_description
1 polymer ?
#
loop_
_entity_poly.entity_id
_entity_poly.type
_entity_poly.pdbx_seq_one_letter_code
_entity_poly.pdbx_strand_id
1 'polypeptide(L)'
;MFFSHLGRVATADLIPQFADFGLQAEGVEWSVVSGVVGNELHISVRNVGYVRGAGDVARAAFGDLGSAGGHRTMAKAVLPADSLVRGGADGDPAGCQDRIVQRFLRAIGANGRNIER
;
A
#
# COMPACT_ATOMS: atom_id res chain seq x y z
N MET A 1 10.45 1.41 -6.82
CA MET A 1 9.34 1.10 -5.89
C MET A 1 9.20 -0.40 -5.73
N PHE A 2 8.83 -0.80 -4.54
CA PHE A 2 8.60 -2.22 -4.24
C PHE A 2 7.15 -2.43 -3.87
N PHE A 3 6.46 -3.34 -4.55
CA PHE A 3 5.06 -3.69 -4.27
C PHE A 3 4.95 -5.20 -4.08
N SER A 4 4.19 -5.61 -3.07
CA SER A 4 3.92 -7.03 -2.86
C SER A 4 2.59 -7.21 -2.16
N HIS A 5 1.75 -8.08 -2.70
CA HIS A 5 0.51 -8.48 -2.02
C HIS A 5 0.69 -9.92 -1.53
N LEU A 6 0.63 -10.09 -0.23
CA LEU A 6 0.92 -11.38 0.39
C LEU A 6 -0.25 -12.36 0.35
N GLY A 7 -1.43 -11.88 -0.03
CA GLY A 7 -2.61 -12.71 0.06
C GLY A 7 -3.11 -12.78 1.49
N ARG A 8 -3.72 -13.88 1.86
CA ARG A 8 -4.22 -14.04 3.23
C ARG A 8 -3.06 -14.34 4.16
N VAL A 9 -2.97 -13.61 5.25
CA VAL A 9 -1.93 -13.81 6.25
C VAL A 9 -2.57 -14.04 7.62
N ALA A 10 -1.85 -14.73 8.49
CA ALA A 10 -2.36 -15.10 9.81
C ALA A 10 -2.41 -13.91 10.75
N THR A 11 -1.51 -12.96 10.60
CA THR A 11 -1.42 -11.80 11.47
C THR A 11 -1.01 -10.58 10.68
N ALA A 12 -1.55 -9.43 11.07
CA ALA A 12 -1.23 -8.17 10.41
C ALA A 12 0.23 -7.76 10.57
N ASP A 13 0.92 -8.31 11.57
CA ASP A 13 2.31 -7.93 11.86
C ASP A 13 3.27 -8.28 10.72
N LEU A 14 2.95 -9.27 9.91
CA LEU A 14 3.81 -9.67 8.80
C LEU A 14 3.88 -8.58 7.74
N ILE A 15 2.83 -7.81 7.57
CA ILE A 15 2.73 -6.86 6.47
C ILE A 15 3.75 -5.72 6.63
N PRO A 16 3.80 -5.01 7.77
CA PRO A 16 4.82 -3.97 7.92
C PRO A 16 6.24 -4.51 7.93
N GLN A 17 6.45 -5.74 8.41
CA GLN A 17 7.79 -6.34 8.39
C GLN A 17 8.27 -6.53 6.96
N PHE A 18 7.42 -7.02 6.07
CA PHE A 18 7.78 -7.16 4.66
C PHE A 18 7.96 -5.81 3.98
N ALA A 19 7.17 -4.81 4.39
CA ALA A 19 7.34 -3.46 3.84
C ALA A 19 8.71 -2.89 4.21
N ASP A 20 9.13 -3.07 5.46
CA ASP A 20 10.45 -2.62 5.90
C ASP A 20 11.55 -3.34 5.14
N PHE A 21 11.38 -4.65 4.94
CA PHE A 21 12.34 -5.45 4.21
C PHE A 21 12.47 -4.95 2.76
N GLY A 22 11.35 -4.66 2.11
CA GLY A 22 11.37 -4.18 0.73
C GLY A 22 12.11 -2.85 0.59
N LEU A 23 12.04 -2.01 1.61
CA LEU A 23 12.69 -0.71 1.56
C LEU A 23 14.21 -0.81 1.68
N GLN A 24 14.73 -1.95 2.13
CA GLN A 24 16.18 -2.14 2.28
C GLN A 24 16.88 -2.35 0.93
N ALA A 25 16.15 -2.69 -0.11
CA ALA A 25 16.76 -2.90 -1.41
C ALA A 25 17.31 -1.59 -1.96
N GLU A 26 18.47 -1.67 -2.58
CA GLU A 26 19.14 -0.49 -3.09
C GLU A 26 18.27 0.19 -4.14
N GLY A 27 18.14 1.51 -4.03
CA GLY A 27 17.36 2.28 -4.99
C GLY A 27 15.87 2.31 -4.74
N VAL A 28 15.39 1.61 -3.71
CA VAL A 28 13.96 1.62 -3.40
C VAL A 28 13.64 2.79 -2.51
N GLU A 29 12.73 3.66 -2.97
CA GLU A 29 12.28 4.82 -2.19
C GLU A 29 10.92 4.57 -1.55
N TRP A 30 10.11 3.71 -2.13
CA TRP A 30 8.78 3.40 -1.64
C TRP A 30 8.59 1.89 -1.57
N SER A 31 8.03 1.43 -0.48
CA SER A 31 7.67 0.02 -0.32
C SER A 31 6.21 -0.06 0.11
N VAL A 32 5.42 -0.81 -0.63
CA VAL A 32 3.98 -0.96 -0.38
C VAL A 32 3.68 -2.45 -0.33
N VAL A 33 3.30 -2.93 0.84
CA VAL A 33 3.02 -4.35 1.04
C VAL A 33 1.63 -4.49 1.63
N SER A 34 0.87 -5.44 1.13
CA SER A 34 -0.50 -5.64 1.57
C SER A 34 -0.77 -7.10 1.89
N GLY A 35 -1.83 -7.34 2.63
CA GLY A 35 -2.29 -8.68 2.95
C GLY A 35 -3.70 -8.64 3.49
N VAL A 36 -4.37 -9.77 3.43
CA VAL A 36 -5.73 -9.90 3.94
C VAL A 36 -5.69 -10.58 5.30
N VAL A 37 -6.28 -9.93 6.29
CA VAL A 37 -6.40 -10.47 7.64
C VAL A 37 -7.88 -10.47 7.96
N GLY A 38 -8.47 -11.66 8.06
CA GLY A 38 -9.92 -11.76 8.26
C GLY A 38 -10.67 -11.10 7.11
N ASN A 39 -11.49 -10.12 7.42
CA ASN A 39 -12.29 -9.40 6.44
C ASN A 39 -11.67 -8.07 6.04
N GLU A 40 -10.41 -7.85 6.38
CA GLU A 40 -9.76 -6.56 6.14
C GLU A 40 -8.54 -6.71 5.27
N LEU A 41 -8.36 -5.73 4.39
CA LEU A 41 -7.15 -5.58 3.61
C LEU A 41 -6.27 -4.56 4.32
N HIS A 42 -5.10 -4.99 4.72
CA HIS A 42 -4.13 -4.13 5.39
C HIS A 42 -3.03 -3.78 4.40
N ILE A 43 -2.68 -2.50 4.34
CA ILE A 43 -1.66 -2.01 3.42
C ILE A 43 -0.66 -1.21 4.23
N SER A 44 0.61 -1.60 4.19
CA SER A 44 1.68 -0.86 4.85
C SER A 44 2.50 -0.13 3.80
N VAL A 45 2.78 1.14 4.06
CA VAL A 45 3.55 1.99 3.16
C VAL A 45 4.79 2.47 3.91
N ARG A 46 5.94 2.35 3.27
CA ARG A 46 7.20 2.84 3.80
C ARG A 46 7.86 3.70 2.74
N ASN A 47 8.59 4.71 3.20
CA ASN A 47 9.15 5.74 2.33
C ASN A 47 10.40 6.31 2.99
N VAL A 48 11.37 6.71 2.21
CA VAL A 48 12.55 7.41 2.75
C VAL A 48 12.22 8.84 3.15
N GLY A 49 11.09 9.38 2.72
CA GLY A 49 10.55 10.61 3.30
C GLY A 49 11.10 11.92 2.77
N TYR A 50 11.78 11.91 1.64
CA TYR A 50 12.43 13.12 1.16
C TYR A 50 11.48 14.10 0.47
N VAL A 51 10.53 13.61 -0.30
CA VAL A 51 9.69 14.47 -1.12
C VAL A 51 8.26 14.53 -0.60
N ARG A 52 7.67 13.38 -0.39
CA ARG A 52 6.29 13.29 0.05
C ARG A 52 6.18 12.37 1.25
N GLY A 53 5.25 12.68 2.14
CA GLY A 53 5.03 11.85 3.31
C GLY A 53 4.20 10.62 2.99
N ALA A 54 4.56 9.50 3.61
CA ALA A 54 3.82 8.25 3.42
C ALA A 54 2.37 8.41 3.86
N GLY A 55 2.11 9.11 4.95
CA GLY A 55 0.75 9.31 5.45
C GLY A 55 -0.14 10.04 4.45
N ASP A 56 0.39 11.08 3.82
CA ASP A 56 -0.36 11.86 2.84
C ASP A 56 -0.70 11.03 1.61
N VAL A 57 0.27 10.26 1.14
CA VAL A 57 0.06 9.41 -0.03
C VAL A 57 -0.93 8.29 0.29
N ALA A 58 -0.82 7.69 1.47
CA ALA A 58 -1.75 6.64 1.87
C ALA A 58 -3.19 7.16 1.92
N ARG A 59 -3.38 8.37 2.50
CA ARG A 59 -4.71 8.98 2.53
C ARG A 59 -5.23 9.27 1.14
N ALA A 60 -4.39 9.79 0.26
CA ALA A 60 -4.80 10.10 -1.11
C ALA A 60 -5.15 8.84 -1.89
N ALA A 61 -4.41 7.77 -1.66
CA ALA A 61 -4.60 6.53 -2.42
C ALA A 61 -5.78 5.70 -1.90
N PHE A 62 -5.98 5.66 -0.59
CA PHE A 62 -6.91 4.69 0.02
C PHE A 62 -7.93 5.29 0.97
N GLY A 63 -7.84 6.56 1.28
CA GLY A 63 -8.69 7.17 2.30
C GLY A 63 -10.17 7.17 1.95
N ASP A 64 -10.52 7.04 0.68
CA ASP A 64 -11.91 6.96 0.26
C ASP A 64 -12.51 5.58 0.51
N LEU A 65 -11.69 4.57 0.77
CA LEU A 65 -12.16 3.20 0.95
C LEU A 65 -12.17 2.75 2.40
N GLY A 66 -11.40 3.43 3.25
CA GLY A 66 -11.32 3.04 4.65
C GLY A 66 -10.39 3.95 5.41
N SER A 67 -9.82 3.42 6.50
CA SER A 67 -8.91 4.17 7.34
C SER A 67 -7.53 4.22 6.70
N ALA A 68 -6.94 5.39 6.57
CA ALA A 68 -5.60 5.52 5.98
C ALA A 68 -4.90 6.73 6.56
N GLY A 69 -3.61 6.60 6.85
CA GLY A 69 -2.80 7.69 7.36
C GLY A 69 -1.51 7.20 7.98
N GLY A 70 -0.77 8.11 8.55
CA GLY A 70 0.50 7.80 9.20
C GLY A 70 1.41 9.00 9.24
N HIS A 71 2.70 8.71 9.20
CA HIS A 71 3.75 9.71 9.31
C HIS A 71 4.46 9.91 7.98
N ARG A 72 5.56 10.62 8.03
CA ARG A 72 6.32 10.91 6.83
C ARG A 72 6.94 9.65 6.22
N THR A 73 7.45 8.74 7.05
CA THR A 73 8.18 7.57 6.56
C THR A 73 7.40 6.28 6.64
N MET A 74 6.28 6.26 7.35
CA MET A 74 5.49 5.04 7.48
C MET A 74 4.01 5.37 7.60
N ALA A 75 3.20 4.59 6.92
CA ALA A 75 1.76 4.76 6.94
C ALA A 75 1.08 3.41 6.76
N LYS A 76 -0.22 3.41 6.98
CA LYS A 76 -0.99 2.20 6.90
C LYS A 76 -2.40 2.53 6.46
N ALA A 77 -3.02 1.61 5.73
CA ALA A 77 -4.43 1.68 5.41
C ALA A 77 -5.08 0.36 5.79
N VAL A 78 -6.31 0.44 6.29
CA VAL A 78 -7.11 -0.73 6.61
C VAL A 78 -8.46 -0.54 5.95
N LEU A 79 -8.78 -1.43 5.02
CA LEU A 79 -9.96 -1.32 4.18
C LEU A 79 -10.78 -2.60 4.30
N PRO A 80 -12.09 -2.54 4.02
CA PRO A 80 -12.83 -3.79 3.85
C PRO A 80 -12.18 -4.61 2.75
N ALA A 81 -12.06 -5.91 2.95
CA ALA A 81 -11.33 -6.75 1.99
C ALA A 81 -11.92 -6.65 0.59
N ASP A 82 -13.25 -6.59 0.48
CA ASP A 82 -13.90 -6.57 -0.82
C ASP A 82 -13.77 -5.24 -1.56
N SER A 83 -13.14 -4.24 -0.95
CA SER A 83 -12.88 -2.97 -1.64
C SER A 83 -11.97 -3.17 -2.85
N LEU A 84 -10.92 -3.97 -2.69
CA LEU A 84 -9.93 -4.18 -3.75
C LEU A 84 -9.68 -5.66 -4.04
N VAL A 85 -10.20 -6.57 -3.23
CA VAL A 85 -10.04 -8.00 -3.44
C VAL A 85 -11.32 -8.54 -4.05
N ARG A 86 -11.23 -9.12 -5.22
CA ARG A 86 -12.39 -9.65 -5.93
C ARG A 86 -12.34 -11.16 -5.97
N GLY A 87 -13.51 -11.80 -5.92
CA GLY A 87 -13.57 -13.25 -5.90
C GLY A 87 -13.17 -13.87 -4.59
N GLY A 88 -13.27 -13.10 -3.50
CA GLY A 88 -12.86 -13.57 -2.18
C GLY A 88 -11.38 -13.34 -1.95
N ALA A 89 -10.95 -13.55 -0.69
CA ALA A 89 -9.59 -13.22 -0.27
C ALA A 89 -8.51 -13.96 -1.06
N ASP A 90 -8.82 -15.17 -1.52
CA ASP A 90 -7.86 -16.00 -2.23
C ASP A 90 -8.12 -16.04 -3.73
N GLY A 91 -9.08 -15.26 -4.20
CA GLY A 91 -9.58 -15.43 -5.57
C GLY A 91 -8.78 -14.71 -6.64
N ASP A 92 -8.10 -13.60 -6.32
CA ASP A 92 -7.49 -12.77 -7.36
C ASP A 92 -6.33 -11.94 -6.79
N PRO A 93 -5.27 -12.61 -6.30
CA PRO A 93 -4.17 -11.86 -5.70
C PRO A 93 -3.44 -10.93 -6.65
N ALA A 94 -3.27 -11.33 -7.91
CA ALA A 94 -2.59 -10.47 -8.88
C ALA A 94 -3.43 -9.25 -9.20
N GLY A 95 -4.74 -9.41 -9.34
CA GLY A 95 -5.62 -8.28 -9.60
C GLY A 95 -5.69 -7.33 -8.42
N CYS A 96 -5.68 -7.87 -7.21
CA CYS A 96 -5.64 -7.03 -6.01
C CYS A 96 -4.38 -6.19 -6.00
N GLN A 97 -3.23 -6.80 -6.25
CA GLN A 97 -1.98 -6.06 -6.30
C GLN A 97 -2.03 -4.97 -7.36
N ASP A 98 -2.53 -5.27 -8.54
CA ASP A 98 -2.63 -4.28 -9.61
C ASP A 98 -3.49 -3.09 -9.20
N ARG A 99 -4.61 -3.34 -8.55
CA ARG A 99 -5.49 -2.25 -8.11
C ARG A 99 -4.83 -1.37 -7.06
N ILE A 100 -4.07 -1.98 -6.13
CA ILE A 100 -3.31 -1.24 -5.14
C ILE A 100 -2.24 -0.38 -5.82
N VAL A 101 -1.49 -0.97 -6.74
CA VAL A 101 -0.44 -0.26 -7.47
C VAL A 101 -1.02 0.94 -8.22
N GLN A 102 -2.13 0.73 -8.91
CA GLN A 102 -2.73 1.82 -9.69
C GLN A 102 -3.19 2.96 -8.80
N ARG A 103 -3.81 2.66 -7.68
CA ARG A 103 -4.24 3.70 -6.75
C ARG A 103 -3.06 4.46 -6.18
N PHE A 104 -2.00 3.72 -5.83
CA PHE A 104 -0.82 4.32 -5.25
C PHE A 104 -0.11 5.23 -6.26
N LEU A 105 0.08 4.75 -7.48
CA LEU A 105 0.74 5.53 -8.52
C LEU A 105 -0.08 6.77 -8.89
N ARG A 106 -1.41 6.65 -8.91
CA ARG A 106 -2.27 7.78 -9.19
C ARG A 106 -2.16 8.83 -8.08
N ALA A 107 -2.08 8.40 -6.84
CA ALA A 107 -1.94 9.32 -5.71
C ALA A 107 -0.64 10.09 -5.78
N ILE A 108 0.46 9.43 -6.14
CA ILE A 108 1.74 10.11 -6.31
C ILE A 108 1.69 11.03 -7.52
N GLY A 109 1.14 10.57 -8.64
CA GLY A 109 1.08 11.35 -9.88
C GLY A 109 0.20 12.58 -9.76
N ALA A 110 -0.91 12.46 -9.04
CA ALA A 110 -1.84 13.58 -8.90
C ALA A 110 -1.19 14.76 -8.21
N ASN A 111 -0.20 14.50 -7.37
CA ASN A 111 0.47 15.57 -6.66
C ASN A 111 1.80 15.94 -7.26
N GLY A 112 2.40 14.99 -7.94
CA GLY A 112 3.69 15.25 -8.52
C GLY A 112 3.62 15.55 -9.97
N ARG A 113 2.51 15.65 -10.54
CA ARG A 113 2.37 15.84 -11.78
C ARG A 113 2.98 16.68 -12.40
N ASN A 114 3.14 16.65 -12.51
CA ASN A 114 3.85 17.28 -12.86
C ASN A 114 4.97 16.62 -13.21
N ILE A 115 4.93 15.80 -13.14
CA ILE A 115 5.99 15.16 -13.30
C ILE A 115 5.95 14.50 -14.54
N GLU A 116 5.47 14.43 -14.99
CA GLU A 116 5.44 13.83 -15.78
C GLU A 116 5.52 14.01 -16.58
N ARG A 117 5.46 14.38 -16.60
CA ARG A 117 5.55 14.36 -17.15
C ARG A 117 5.84 14.53 -17.46
#